data_36df4b051855b001775f2e3d7df3f835
#
_entry.id   36df4b051855b001775f2e3d7df3f835
#
_cell.length_a   1.000
_cell.length_b   1.000
_cell.length_c   1.000
_cell.angle_alpha   90.00
_cell.angle_beta   90.00
_cell.angle_gamma   90.00
#
_symmetry.space_group_name_H-M   'P 1'
#
loop_
_entity.id
_entity.type
_entity.pdbx_description
1 polymer ?
#
loop_
_entity_poly.entity_id
_entity_poly.type
_entity_poly.pdbx_seq_one_letter_code
_entity_poly.pdbx_strand_id
1 'polypeptide(L)'
;MDAKRKESMSIMKKIMIAMVTGILLGVVCLWLRESLTAGGNEGTWKLINRIFFQDITQEKGFYSLGLFYIIQQLFMRGLQLAIVPLVLSSLSLALCSMADPKRLGKIAGKTIGTFVGFYVCGATLAGLFAYFIKSMGWFSVNLPETTTSNVATLEAYNPLTTVINAVPSNVVEVLGSNNSILAVVVVAVILGLSMNALGDKAATIKSLLQNLNDIVQVYMDFLINKVSPIAIFCMLARTFATYGTEYIRPTLTFMIATIFISLALVVTIYPIGIFLLTGLNPFKFAKKIFKVGMFAAATQSSAATLPLNRKTCMEELGCSKEISSFVLPMGMTINMNGTTAMHMVAITFIATAAGINITPTQLITAAFLSICVAMGTPAIPVAGTTLIFVIMSGLGLSSDLCMVAYALVLAISYLPGMAVITLNVVGDAATTVIVSYKE
;
A
#
# COMPACT_ATOMS: atom_id res chain seq x y z
N MET A 1 13.13 27.66 -34.30
CA MET A 1 12.09 26.60 -34.39
C MET A 1 11.84 26.09 -33.01
N ASP A 2 10.94 26.74 -32.29
CA ASP A 2 10.55 26.38 -30.91
C ASP A 2 9.59 25.20 -30.96
N ALA A 3 10.10 24.00 -30.70
CA ALA A 3 9.26 22.85 -30.42
C ALA A 3 8.63 23.08 -29.05
N LYS A 4 7.38 23.52 -29.01
CA LYS A 4 6.53 23.55 -27.82
C LYS A 4 6.57 22.15 -27.20
N ARG A 5 7.37 21.98 -26.15
CA ARG A 5 7.34 20.83 -25.25
C ARG A 5 5.96 20.83 -24.61
N LYS A 6 5.00 20.05 -25.13
CA LYS A 6 3.72 19.80 -24.48
C LYS A 6 4.06 19.30 -23.07
N GLU A 7 3.89 20.13 -22.03
CA GLU A 7 3.99 19.68 -20.65
C GLU A 7 3.03 18.52 -20.48
N SER A 8 3.57 17.34 -20.29
CA SER A 8 2.77 16.15 -20.01
C SER A 8 2.09 16.39 -18.66
N MET A 9 0.76 16.30 -18.64
CA MET A 9 -0.05 16.47 -17.45
C MET A 9 0.47 15.53 -16.36
N SER A 10 0.67 16.05 -15.13
CA SER A 10 1.19 15.26 -14.03
C SER A 10 0.27 14.06 -13.75
N ILE A 11 0.84 12.95 -13.29
CA ILE A 11 0.07 11.72 -12.98
C ILE A 11 -1.07 12.01 -11.97
N MET A 12 -0.84 12.90 -10.99
CA MET A 12 -1.84 13.35 -10.04
C MET A 12 -3.07 13.94 -10.75
N LYS A 13 -2.87 14.86 -11.69
CA LYS A 13 -3.98 15.46 -12.46
C LYS A 13 -4.73 14.41 -13.26
N LYS A 14 -4.04 13.46 -13.88
CA LYS A 14 -4.66 12.37 -14.64
C LYS A 14 -5.53 11.48 -13.76
N ILE A 15 -5.02 11.06 -12.59
CA ILE A 15 -5.77 10.24 -11.64
C ILE A 15 -6.97 11.01 -11.08
N MET A 16 -6.81 12.29 -10.70
CA MET A 16 -7.92 13.10 -10.20
C MET A 16 -9.02 13.27 -11.25
N ILE A 17 -8.66 13.53 -12.51
CA ILE A 17 -9.63 13.61 -13.61
C ILE A 17 -10.34 12.26 -13.79
N ALA A 18 -9.59 11.15 -13.80
CA ALA A 18 -10.14 9.81 -13.93
C ALA A 18 -11.11 9.47 -12.79
N MET A 19 -10.76 9.84 -11.56
CA MET A 19 -11.63 9.67 -10.39
C MET A 19 -12.95 10.45 -10.55
N VAL A 20 -12.86 11.76 -10.79
CA VAL A 20 -14.04 12.61 -10.88
C VAL A 20 -14.93 12.18 -12.05
N THR A 21 -14.36 11.98 -13.23
CA THR A 21 -15.12 11.56 -14.41
C THR A 21 -15.69 10.14 -14.30
N GLY A 22 -14.95 9.21 -13.67
CA GLY A 22 -15.43 7.85 -13.39
C GLY A 22 -16.62 7.83 -12.43
N ILE A 23 -16.54 8.60 -11.33
CA ILE A 23 -17.65 8.74 -10.38
C ILE A 23 -18.88 9.37 -11.08
N LEU A 24 -18.67 10.47 -11.80
CA LEU A 24 -19.77 11.14 -12.51
C LEU A 24 -20.44 10.21 -13.51
N LEU A 25 -19.68 9.50 -14.33
CA LEU A 25 -20.23 8.52 -15.29
C LEU A 25 -20.98 7.40 -14.56
N GLY A 26 -20.41 6.87 -13.48
CA GLY A 26 -21.04 5.81 -12.70
C GLY A 26 -22.39 6.24 -12.09
N VAL A 27 -22.45 7.46 -11.54
CA VAL A 27 -23.70 8.03 -10.99
C VAL A 27 -24.73 8.30 -12.11
N VAL A 28 -24.30 8.81 -13.25
CA VAL A 28 -25.19 8.99 -14.42
C VAL A 28 -25.72 7.64 -14.90
N CYS A 29 -24.89 6.62 -14.97
CA CYS A 29 -25.32 5.27 -15.34
C CYS A 29 -26.26 4.65 -14.30
N LEU A 30 -26.08 4.92 -13.02
CA LEU A 30 -26.99 4.53 -11.95
C LEU A 30 -28.36 5.17 -12.15
N TRP A 31 -28.39 6.50 -12.32
CA TRP A 31 -29.65 7.23 -12.61
C TRP A 31 -30.34 6.69 -13.87
N LEU A 32 -29.58 6.45 -14.94
CA LEU A 32 -30.09 5.86 -16.18
C LEU A 32 -30.69 4.47 -15.93
N ARG A 33 -30.02 3.63 -15.14
CA ARG A 33 -30.53 2.31 -14.75
C ARG A 33 -31.88 2.41 -14.06
N GLU A 34 -31.96 3.26 -13.04
CA GLU A 34 -33.20 3.45 -12.26
C GLU A 34 -34.34 4.00 -13.14
N SER A 35 -34.04 4.99 -13.99
CA SER A 35 -35.02 5.57 -14.92
C SER A 35 -35.53 4.56 -15.95
N LEU A 36 -34.65 3.77 -16.56
CA LEU A 36 -35.03 2.73 -17.53
C LEU A 36 -35.83 1.59 -16.88
N THR A 37 -35.44 1.22 -15.65
CA THR A 37 -36.18 0.18 -14.90
C THR A 37 -37.57 0.67 -14.52
N ALA A 38 -37.73 1.89 -14.01
CA ALA A 38 -38.99 2.51 -13.68
C ALA A 38 -39.88 2.73 -14.92
N GLY A 39 -39.29 3.01 -16.08
CA GLY A 39 -39.98 3.19 -17.34
C GLY A 39 -40.34 1.89 -18.10
N GLY A 40 -40.07 0.71 -17.53
CA GLY A 40 -40.35 -0.59 -18.18
C GLY A 40 -39.36 -0.99 -19.29
N ASN A 41 -38.28 -0.22 -19.51
CA ASN A 41 -37.24 -0.43 -20.54
C ASN A 41 -36.02 -1.18 -20.02
N GLU A 42 -36.20 -2.17 -19.16
CA GLU A 42 -35.09 -2.98 -18.60
C GLU A 42 -34.18 -3.60 -19.67
N GLY A 43 -34.69 -3.91 -20.86
CA GLY A 43 -33.92 -4.50 -21.95
C GLY A 43 -32.75 -3.60 -22.39
N THR A 44 -33.00 -2.30 -22.45
CA THR A 44 -31.96 -1.32 -22.83
C THR A 44 -30.84 -1.27 -21.77
N TRP A 45 -31.18 -1.26 -20.49
CA TRP A 45 -30.19 -1.33 -19.42
C TRP A 45 -29.40 -2.65 -19.45
N LYS A 46 -30.10 -3.79 -19.65
CA LYS A 46 -29.44 -5.10 -19.78
C LYS A 46 -28.39 -5.11 -20.91
N LEU A 47 -28.69 -4.45 -22.03
CA LEU A 47 -27.75 -4.32 -23.15
C LEU A 47 -26.54 -3.47 -22.77
N ILE A 48 -26.72 -2.29 -22.17
CA ILE A 48 -25.66 -1.41 -21.68
C ILE A 48 -24.76 -2.14 -20.68
N ASN A 49 -25.38 -2.82 -19.70
CA ASN A 49 -24.65 -3.57 -18.69
C ASN A 49 -23.82 -4.69 -19.30
N ARG A 50 -24.34 -5.45 -20.28
CA ARG A 50 -23.61 -6.51 -20.99
C ARG A 50 -22.41 -5.99 -21.78
N ILE A 51 -22.51 -4.80 -22.36
CA ILE A 51 -21.43 -4.21 -23.16
C ILE A 51 -20.34 -3.64 -22.23
N PHE A 52 -20.68 -2.95 -21.16
CA PHE A 52 -19.72 -2.16 -20.38
C PHE A 52 -19.38 -2.73 -19.02
N PHE A 53 -20.37 -3.19 -18.22
CA PHE A 53 -20.17 -3.38 -16.78
C PHE A 53 -20.19 -4.85 -16.34
N GLN A 54 -20.83 -5.73 -17.11
CA GLN A 54 -21.04 -7.13 -16.72
C GLN A 54 -19.71 -7.86 -16.48
N ASP A 55 -19.70 -8.65 -15.43
CA ASP A 55 -18.63 -9.62 -15.18
C ASP A 55 -18.76 -10.78 -16.16
N ILE A 56 -17.74 -10.94 -17.01
CA ILE A 56 -17.72 -11.97 -18.06
C ILE A 56 -17.30 -13.35 -17.55
N THR A 57 -16.83 -13.46 -16.30
CA THR A 57 -16.40 -14.74 -15.70
C THR A 57 -17.55 -15.50 -15.05
N GLN A 58 -18.69 -14.84 -14.82
CA GLN A 58 -19.89 -15.47 -14.31
C GLN A 58 -20.75 -16.06 -15.44
N GLU A 59 -21.53 -17.11 -15.15
CA GLU A 59 -22.42 -17.76 -16.14
C GLU A 59 -23.33 -16.77 -16.84
N LYS A 60 -23.88 -15.78 -16.14
CA LYS A 60 -24.70 -14.69 -16.70
C LYS A 60 -23.93 -13.77 -17.66
N GLY A 61 -22.60 -13.83 -17.66
CA GLY A 61 -21.73 -13.00 -18.47
C GLY A 61 -21.26 -13.64 -19.79
N PHE A 62 -21.60 -14.89 -20.05
CA PHE A 62 -21.07 -15.66 -21.19
C PHE A 62 -21.18 -14.94 -22.56
N TYR A 63 -22.29 -14.25 -22.81
CA TYR A 63 -22.51 -13.46 -24.03
C TYR A 63 -22.26 -11.95 -23.84
N SER A 64 -21.52 -11.55 -22.81
CA SER A 64 -21.26 -10.15 -22.48
C SER A 64 -19.86 -9.74 -22.90
N LEU A 65 -19.68 -8.46 -23.27
CA LEU A 65 -18.36 -7.92 -23.61
C LEU A 65 -17.63 -7.37 -22.37
N GLY A 66 -18.35 -6.75 -21.44
CA GLY A 66 -17.83 -6.29 -20.15
C GLY A 66 -16.59 -5.39 -20.26
N LEU A 67 -16.58 -4.39 -21.15
CA LEU A 67 -15.38 -3.60 -21.47
C LEU A 67 -14.69 -3.01 -20.23
N PHE A 68 -15.45 -2.42 -19.31
CA PHE A 68 -14.87 -1.80 -18.12
C PHE A 68 -14.40 -2.87 -17.13
N TYR A 69 -15.08 -4.02 -17.08
CA TYR A 69 -14.64 -5.17 -16.30
C TYR A 69 -13.29 -5.71 -16.83
N ILE A 70 -13.16 -5.88 -18.14
CA ILE A 70 -11.90 -6.36 -18.76
C ILE A 70 -10.74 -5.41 -18.44
N ILE A 71 -10.91 -4.10 -18.65
CA ILE A 71 -9.85 -3.11 -18.37
C ILE A 71 -9.45 -3.15 -16.89
N GLN A 72 -10.44 -3.22 -15.99
CA GLN A 72 -10.21 -3.38 -14.56
C GLN A 72 -9.39 -4.63 -14.26
N GLN A 73 -9.80 -5.80 -14.79
CA GLN A 73 -9.15 -7.07 -14.52
C GLN A 73 -7.73 -7.16 -15.11
N LEU A 74 -7.51 -6.61 -16.30
CA LEU A 74 -6.17 -6.54 -16.89
C LEU A 74 -5.22 -5.69 -16.04
N PHE A 75 -5.70 -4.55 -15.54
CA PHE A 75 -4.91 -3.72 -14.63
C PHE A 75 -4.60 -4.44 -13.32
N MET A 76 -5.61 -5.07 -12.69
CA MET A 76 -5.44 -5.82 -11.45
C MET A 76 -4.46 -6.98 -11.62
N ARG A 77 -4.60 -7.77 -12.69
CA ARG A 77 -3.67 -8.87 -13.02
C ARG A 77 -2.27 -8.35 -13.33
N GLY A 78 -2.18 -7.20 -14.01
CA GLY A 78 -0.89 -6.53 -14.23
C GLY A 78 -0.18 -6.16 -12.94
N LEU A 79 -0.90 -5.62 -11.95
CA LEU A 79 -0.33 -5.35 -10.62
C LEU A 79 0.10 -6.65 -9.92
N GLN A 80 -0.75 -7.67 -9.96
CA GLN A 80 -0.48 -8.98 -9.34
C GLN A 80 0.76 -9.67 -9.93
N LEU A 81 0.99 -9.53 -11.25
CA LEU A 81 2.16 -10.08 -11.94
C LEU A 81 3.49 -9.54 -11.38
N ALA A 82 3.50 -8.27 -10.96
CA ALA A 82 4.69 -7.64 -10.41
C ALA A 82 5.01 -8.03 -8.95
N ILE A 83 4.04 -8.56 -8.19
CA ILE A 83 4.15 -8.71 -6.73
C ILE A 83 5.32 -9.61 -6.34
N VAL A 84 5.34 -10.86 -6.82
CA VAL A 84 6.37 -11.84 -6.44
C VAL A 84 7.77 -11.37 -6.81
N PRO A 85 8.06 -10.97 -8.07
CA PRO A 85 9.40 -10.53 -8.44
C PRO A 85 9.81 -9.23 -7.72
N LEU A 86 8.86 -8.34 -7.44
CA LEU A 86 9.10 -7.10 -6.70
C LEU A 86 9.49 -7.39 -5.26
N VAL A 87 8.70 -8.17 -4.53
CA VAL A 87 8.97 -8.52 -3.13
C VAL A 87 10.28 -9.27 -3.00
N LEU A 88 10.50 -10.27 -3.86
CA LEU A 88 11.73 -11.07 -3.85
C LEU A 88 12.97 -10.18 -4.06
N SER A 89 12.98 -9.35 -5.11
CA SER A 89 14.16 -8.55 -5.45
C SER A 89 14.36 -7.40 -4.46
N SER A 90 13.33 -6.60 -4.18
CA SER A 90 13.47 -5.40 -3.35
C SER A 90 13.84 -5.73 -1.91
N LEU A 91 13.16 -6.72 -1.29
CA LEU A 91 13.43 -7.10 0.09
C LEU A 91 14.79 -7.78 0.24
N SER A 92 15.16 -8.69 -0.69
CA SER A 92 16.49 -9.31 -0.65
C SER A 92 17.62 -8.29 -0.81
N LEU A 93 17.47 -7.31 -1.71
CA LEU A 93 18.45 -6.24 -1.90
C LEU A 93 18.54 -5.31 -0.70
N ALA A 94 17.39 -4.96 -0.10
CA ALA A 94 17.34 -4.15 1.11
C ALA A 94 18.15 -4.82 2.25
N LEU A 95 17.92 -6.11 2.49
CA LEU A 95 18.62 -6.87 3.53
C LEU A 95 20.10 -7.14 3.19
N CYS A 96 20.43 -7.39 1.91
CA CYS A 96 21.79 -7.54 1.45
C CYS A 96 22.63 -6.25 1.62
N SER A 97 22.01 -5.08 1.50
CA SER A 97 22.67 -3.79 1.64
C SER A 97 22.89 -3.36 3.09
N MET A 98 22.39 -4.12 4.05
CA MET A 98 22.63 -3.88 5.48
C MET A 98 24.12 -4.08 5.77
N ALA A 99 24.81 -2.99 6.08
CA ALA A 99 26.26 -2.86 6.12
C ALA A 99 27.00 -3.90 6.98
N ASP A 100 28.32 -4.00 6.68
CA ASP A 100 29.32 -4.84 7.35
C ASP A 100 29.09 -4.91 8.87
N PRO A 101 28.81 -6.11 9.44
CA PRO A 101 28.52 -6.29 10.87
C PRO A 101 29.62 -5.82 11.81
N LYS A 102 30.86 -5.72 11.33
CA LYS A 102 32.01 -5.42 12.19
C LYS A 102 32.20 -3.94 12.52
N ARG A 103 31.76 -3.02 11.68
CA ARG A 103 31.99 -1.57 11.86
C ARG A 103 30.72 -0.76 12.13
N LEU A 104 29.59 -1.22 11.62
CA LEU A 104 28.28 -0.55 11.75
C LEU A 104 27.23 -1.39 12.50
N GLY A 105 27.59 -2.57 13.02
CA GLY A 105 26.64 -3.50 13.61
C GLY A 105 25.78 -2.91 14.73
N LYS A 106 26.37 -2.04 15.57
CA LYS A 106 25.61 -1.37 16.65
C LYS A 106 24.66 -0.30 16.08
N ILE A 107 25.13 0.50 15.11
CA ILE A 107 24.31 1.52 14.44
C ILE A 107 23.20 0.86 13.63
N ALA A 108 23.50 -0.18 12.87
CA ALA A 108 22.51 -0.95 12.11
C ALA A 108 21.46 -1.60 13.03
N GLY A 109 21.89 -2.25 14.10
CA GLY A 109 20.99 -2.85 15.08
C GLY A 109 20.07 -1.83 15.75
N LYS A 110 20.62 -0.67 16.16
CA LYS A 110 19.84 0.43 16.73
C LYS A 110 18.85 1.03 15.72
N THR A 111 19.26 1.16 14.46
CA THR A 111 18.40 1.65 13.36
C THR A 111 17.22 0.72 13.12
N ILE A 112 17.49 -0.58 12.93
CA ILE A 112 16.46 -1.58 12.67
C ILE A 112 15.53 -1.71 13.87
N GLY A 113 16.10 -1.80 15.08
CA GLY A 113 15.31 -1.86 16.30
C GLY A 113 14.37 -0.66 16.46
N THR A 114 14.82 0.54 16.07
CA THR A 114 13.99 1.76 16.08
C THR A 114 12.90 1.69 15.01
N PHE A 115 13.21 1.26 13.78
CA PHE A 115 12.22 1.07 12.73
C PHE A 115 11.16 0.05 13.13
N VAL A 116 11.56 -1.12 13.63
CA VAL A 116 10.64 -2.16 14.09
C VAL A 116 9.77 -1.66 15.24
N GLY A 117 10.34 -0.92 16.19
CA GLY A 117 9.58 -0.31 17.28
C GLY A 117 8.50 0.66 16.76
N PHE A 118 8.83 1.52 15.81
CA PHE A 118 7.87 2.42 15.17
C PHE A 118 6.83 1.67 14.34
N TYR A 119 7.20 0.60 13.65
CA TYR A 119 6.27 -0.25 12.93
C TYR A 119 5.23 -0.88 13.84
N VAL A 120 5.67 -1.50 14.93
CA VAL A 120 4.78 -2.14 15.90
C VAL A 120 3.83 -1.11 16.52
N CYS A 121 4.35 0.03 16.98
CA CYS A 121 3.53 1.11 17.51
C CYS A 121 2.54 1.65 16.47
N GLY A 122 3.01 1.95 15.25
CA GLY A 122 2.20 2.51 14.18
C GLY A 122 1.10 1.55 13.72
N ALA A 123 1.43 0.27 13.49
CA ALA A 123 0.47 -0.75 13.11
C ALA A 123 -0.59 -0.99 14.18
N THR A 124 -0.18 -1.04 15.46
CA THR A 124 -1.09 -1.22 16.59
C THR A 124 -2.07 -0.06 16.70
N LEU A 125 -1.57 1.18 16.71
CA LEU A 125 -2.42 2.37 16.82
C LEU A 125 -3.35 2.52 15.60
N ALA A 126 -2.84 2.29 14.39
CA ALA A 126 -3.66 2.33 13.18
C ALA A 126 -4.72 1.21 13.15
N GLY A 127 -4.36 0.01 13.60
CA GLY A 127 -5.29 -1.11 13.71
C GLY A 127 -6.40 -0.87 14.72
N LEU A 128 -6.06 -0.37 15.91
CA LEU A 128 -7.04 0.01 16.94
C LEU A 128 -7.97 1.12 16.44
N PHE A 129 -7.42 2.13 15.78
CA PHE A 129 -8.20 3.22 15.20
C PHE A 129 -9.13 2.71 14.09
N ALA A 130 -8.66 1.87 13.20
CA ALA A 130 -9.48 1.28 12.15
C ALA A 130 -10.59 0.39 12.72
N TYR A 131 -10.29 -0.39 13.76
CA TYR A 131 -11.27 -1.20 14.47
C TYR A 131 -12.33 -0.35 15.17
N PHE A 132 -11.94 0.78 15.75
CA PHE A 132 -12.85 1.75 16.33
C PHE A 132 -13.82 2.33 15.28
N ILE A 133 -13.30 2.75 14.11
CA ILE A 133 -14.14 3.24 13.00
C ILE A 133 -15.12 2.15 12.52
N LYS A 134 -14.64 0.89 12.43
CA LYS A 134 -15.48 -0.26 12.11
C LYS A 134 -16.62 -0.41 13.13
N SER A 135 -16.32 -0.31 14.43
CA SER A 135 -17.34 -0.46 15.49
C SER A 135 -18.43 0.62 15.43
N MET A 136 -18.10 1.79 14.86
CA MET A 136 -19.08 2.86 14.59
C MET A 136 -19.91 2.63 13.31
N GLY A 137 -19.67 1.55 12.58
CA GLY A 137 -20.36 1.23 11.33
C GLY A 137 -20.01 2.15 10.13
N TRP A 138 -18.92 2.91 10.21
CA TRP A 138 -18.57 3.89 9.19
C TRP A 138 -17.97 3.25 7.93
N PHE A 139 -17.50 2.02 8.01
CA PHE A 139 -17.03 1.22 6.88
C PHE A 139 -18.10 0.30 6.30
N SER A 140 -19.26 0.20 6.94
CA SER A 140 -20.32 -0.72 6.51
C SER A 140 -20.98 -0.23 5.23
N VAL A 141 -21.29 -1.16 4.33
CA VAL A 141 -22.08 -0.97 3.11
C VAL A 141 -23.36 -1.76 3.26
N ASN A 142 -24.49 -1.17 2.91
CA ASN A 142 -25.77 -1.88 2.87
C ASN A 142 -25.81 -2.72 1.58
N LEU A 143 -25.41 -3.97 1.70
CA LEU A 143 -25.43 -4.91 0.57
C LEU A 143 -26.84 -5.47 0.40
N PRO A 144 -27.37 -5.63 -0.84
CA PRO A 144 -28.61 -6.33 -1.10
C PRO A 144 -28.53 -7.78 -0.58
N GLU A 145 -29.62 -8.29 -0.01
CA GLU A 145 -29.68 -9.65 0.58
C GLU A 145 -29.24 -10.76 -0.40
N THR A 146 -29.47 -10.57 -1.69
CA THR A 146 -29.02 -11.50 -2.75
C THR A 146 -27.51 -11.60 -2.90
N THR A 147 -26.76 -10.61 -2.39
CA THR A 147 -25.29 -10.57 -2.48
C THR A 147 -24.64 -11.17 -1.22
N THR A 148 -25.38 -11.26 -0.12
CA THR A 148 -24.88 -11.76 1.17
C THR A 148 -24.77 -13.28 1.23
N SER A 149 -25.45 -14.03 0.35
CA SER A 149 -25.43 -15.49 0.32
C SER A 149 -24.06 -16.10 -0.01
N ASN A 150 -23.10 -15.32 -0.52
CA ASN A 150 -21.73 -15.74 -0.84
C ASN A 150 -20.66 -15.03 0.01
N VAL A 151 -21.04 -14.43 1.15
CA VAL A 151 -20.05 -13.87 2.06
C VAL A 151 -19.28 -15.02 2.68
N ALA A 152 -18.04 -15.19 2.26
CA ALA A 152 -17.14 -16.18 2.83
C ALA A 152 -16.93 -15.84 4.32
N THR A 153 -17.46 -16.69 5.20
CA THR A 153 -17.07 -16.66 6.61
C THR A 153 -15.60 -17.09 6.65
N LEU A 154 -14.73 -16.21 7.12
CA LEU A 154 -13.35 -16.59 7.37
C LEU A 154 -13.38 -17.69 8.43
N GLU A 155 -13.01 -18.90 8.03
CA GLU A 155 -12.90 -20.03 8.96
C GLU A 155 -11.96 -19.65 10.10
N ALA A 156 -12.33 -19.99 11.33
CA ALA A 156 -11.46 -19.82 12.47
C ALA A 156 -10.27 -20.77 12.32
N TYR A 157 -9.12 -20.24 11.98
CA TYR A 157 -7.88 -21.00 11.92
C TYR A 157 -6.93 -20.62 13.06
N ASN A 158 -6.07 -21.53 13.45
CA ASN A 158 -5.05 -21.24 14.43
C ASN A 158 -4.01 -20.26 13.81
N PRO A 159 -3.81 -19.05 14.36
CA PRO A 159 -2.86 -18.06 13.81
C PRO A 159 -1.43 -18.60 13.68
N LEU A 160 -1.05 -19.59 14.49
CA LEU A 160 0.27 -20.23 14.42
C LEU A 160 0.48 -21.03 13.12
N THR A 161 -0.60 -21.47 12.46
CA THR A 161 -0.47 -22.11 11.13
C THR A 161 0.08 -21.14 10.09
N THR A 162 -0.19 -19.85 10.23
CA THR A 162 0.39 -18.80 9.36
C THR A 162 1.92 -18.75 9.51
N VAL A 163 2.43 -18.95 10.73
CA VAL A 163 3.88 -18.99 10.99
C VAL A 163 4.52 -20.24 10.36
N ILE A 164 3.86 -21.38 10.46
CA ILE A 164 4.34 -22.63 9.84
C ILE A 164 4.34 -22.49 8.32
N ASN A 165 3.25 -22.02 7.75
CA ASN A 165 3.09 -21.84 6.30
C ASN A 165 3.97 -20.70 5.73
N ALA A 166 4.51 -19.83 6.58
CA ALA A 166 5.47 -18.82 6.17
C ALA A 166 6.82 -19.44 5.74
N VAL A 167 7.21 -20.60 6.30
CA VAL A 167 8.45 -21.28 5.92
C VAL A 167 8.14 -22.31 4.84
N PRO A 168 8.52 -22.04 3.57
CA PRO A 168 8.15 -22.92 2.48
C PRO A 168 9.00 -24.19 2.44
N SER A 169 8.38 -25.29 2.01
CA SER A 169 9.07 -26.54 1.70
C SER A 169 9.66 -26.57 0.28
N ASN A 170 9.12 -25.74 -0.62
CA ASN A 170 9.54 -25.66 -2.01
C ASN A 170 9.54 -24.21 -2.51
N VAL A 171 10.70 -23.68 -2.86
CA VAL A 171 10.87 -22.29 -3.33
C VAL A 171 10.18 -22.07 -4.67
N VAL A 172 10.24 -23.03 -5.59
CA VAL A 172 9.67 -22.87 -6.95
C VAL A 172 8.13 -22.77 -6.87
N GLU A 173 7.50 -23.60 -6.05
CA GLU A 173 6.06 -23.56 -5.83
C GLU A 173 5.60 -22.21 -5.26
N VAL A 174 6.35 -21.67 -4.31
CA VAL A 174 6.06 -20.39 -3.67
C VAL A 174 6.20 -19.23 -4.63
N LEU A 175 7.22 -19.23 -5.47
CA LEU A 175 7.43 -18.17 -6.47
C LEU A 175 6.39 -18.22 -7.60
N GLY A 176 5.70 -19.35 -7.78
CA GLY A 176 4.62 -19.51 -8.77
C GLY A 176 3.23 -19.07 -8.29
N SER A 177 3.08 -18.62 -7.05
CA SER A 177 1.75 -18.32 -6.47
C SER A 177 1.71 -17.00 -5.70
N ASN A 178 0.79 -16.12 -6.07
CA ASN A 178 0.51 -14.90 -5.30
C ASN A 178 -0.20 -15.17 -3.95
N ASN A 179 -0.70 -16.38 -3.71
CA ASN A 179 -1.30 -16.76 -2.44
C ASN A 179 -0.26 -17.12 -1.37
N SER A 180 1.00 -17.33 -1.77
CA SER A 180 2.11 -17.73 -0.91
C SER A 180 3.09 -16.59 -0.60
N ILE A 181 2.64 -15.33 -0.66
CA ILE A 181 3.52 -14.16 -0.56
C ILE A 181 4.27 -14.09 0.77
N LEU A 182 3.67 -14.52 1.88
CA LEU A 182 4.41 -14.58 3.15
C LEU A 182 5.62 -15.52 3.05
N ALA A 183 5.47 -16.62 2.36
CA ALA A 183 6.59 -17.53 2.09
C ALA A 183 7.62 -16.91 1.13
N VAL A 184 7.17 -16.11 0.12
CA VAL A 184 8.09 -15.32 -0.73
C VAL A 184 8.90 -14.33 0.11
N VAL A 185 8.28 -13.67 1.10
CA VAL A 185 8.97 -12.76 2.04
C VAL A 185 10.04 -13.52 2.82
N VAL A 186 9.73 -14.71 3.35
CA VAL A 186 10.73 -15.54 4.07
C VAL A 186 11.88 -15.96 3.14
N VAL A 187 11.60 -16.36 1.92
CA VAL A 187 12.64 -16.67 0.91
C VAL A 187 13.51 -15.45 0.63
N ALA A 188 12.89 -14.27 0.46
CA ALA A 188 13.61 -13.03 0.24
C ALA A 188 14.51 -12.64 1.43
N VAL A 189 14.04 -12.86 2.66
CA VAL A 189 14.84 -12.65 3.88
C VAL A 189 16.04 -13.58 3.92
N ILE A 190 15.83 -14.89 3.72
CA ILE A 190 16.91 -15.88 3.69
C ILE A 190 17.94 -15.51 2.61
N LEU A 191 17.46 -15.19 1.40
CA LEU A 191 18.34 -14.84 0.27
C LEU A 191 19.13 -13.57 0.56
N GLY A 192 18.48 -12.52 1.06
CA GLY A 192 19.12 -11.24 1.38
C GLY A 192 20.19 -11.36 2.48
N LEU A 193 19.87 -12.06 3.57
CA LEU A 193 20.83 -12.30 4.66
C LEU A 193 21.99 -13.21 4.22
N SER A 194 21.72 -14.23 3.40
CA SER A 194 22.76 -15.11 2.85
C SER A 194 23.69 -14.36 1.90
N MET A 195 23.17 -13.50 1.04
CA MET A 195 23.97 -12.65 0.16
C MET A 195 24.84 -11.67 0.96
N ASN A 196 24.30 -11.11 2.05
CA ASN A 196 25.08 -10.25 2.96
C ASN A 196 26.25 -11.03 3.58
N ALA A 197 26.00 -12.22 4.08
CA ALA A 197 27.02 -13.08 4.69
C ALA A 197 28.12 -13.54 3.70
N LEU A 198 27.75 -13.76 2.42
CA LEU A 198 28.69 -14.18 1.36
C LEU A 198 29.52 -13.01 0.81
N GLY A 199 29.08 -11.76 0.99
CA GLY A 199 29.77 -10.57 0.50
C GLY A 199 30.00 -10.62 -1.02
N ASP A 200 31.24 -10.39 -1.46
CA ASP A 200 31.61 -10.34 -2.88
C ASP A 200 31.31 -11.62 -3.66
N LYS A 201 31.27 -12.77 -3.00
CA LYS A 201 30.91 -14.06 -3.65
C LYS A 201 29.47 -14.07 -4.18
N ALA A 202 28.59 -13.23 -3.63
CA ALA A 202 27.19 -13.11 -4.05
C ALA A 202 26.99 -11.99 -5.09
N ALA A 203 28.04 -11.32 -5.59
CA ALA A 203 27.95 -10.17 -6.48
C ALA A 203 27.09 -10.42 -7.72
N THR A 204 27.21 -11.60 -8.34
CA THR A 204 26.41 -11.98 -9.53
C THR A 204 24.92 -12.06 -9.22
N ILE A 205 24.54 -12.71 -8.10
CA ILE A 205 23.12 -12.83 -7.70
C ILE A 205 22.57 -11.46 -7.32
N LYS A 206 23.36 -10.65 -6.61
CA LYS A 206 22.99 -9.27 -6.27
C LYS A 206 22.70 -8.43 -7.52
N SER A 207 23.59 -8.49 -8.52
CA SER A 207 23.40 -7.80 -9.81
C SER A 207 22.17 -8.30 -10.55
N LEU A 208 21.91 -9.62 -10.56
CA LEU A 208 20.71 -10.20 -11.16
C LEU A 208 19.44 -9.66 -10.51
N LEU A 209 19.39 -9.64 -9.17
CA LEU A 209 18.24 -9.10 -8.43
C LEU A 209 18.08 -7.60 -8.63
N GLN A 210 19.18 -6.83 -8.76
CA GLN A 210 19.12 -5.40 -9.11
C GLN A 210 18.48 -5.20 -10.48
N ASN A 211 18.93 -5.92 -11.49
CA ASN A 211 18.37 -5.85 -12.85
C ASN A 211 16.90 -6.28 -12.86
N LEU A 212 16.53 -7.33 -12.13
CA LEU A 212 15.14 -7.75 -11.99
C LEU A 212 14.28 -6.66 -11.33
N ASN A 213 14.77 -6.05 -10.25
CA ASN A 213 14.08 -4.96 -9.58
C ASN A 213 13.87 -3.76 -10.51
N ASP A 214 14.89 -3.39 -11.30
CA ASP A 214 14.80 -2.28 -12.26
C ASP A 214 13.80 -2.57 -13.36
N ILE A 215 13.77 -3.79 -13.90
CA ILE A 215 12.78 -4.23 -14.90
C ILE A 215 11.36 -4.13 -14.32
N VAL A 216 11.15 -4.61 -13.10
CA VAL A 216 9.84 -4.55 -12.45
C VAL A 216 9.44 -3.11 -12.18
N GLN A 217 10.37 -2.22 -11.80
CA GLN A 217 10.08 -0.81 -11.62
C GLN A 217 9.65 -0.14 -12.93
N VAL A 218 10.33 -0.38 -14.04
CA VAL A 218 9.92 0.14 -15.38
C VAL A 218 8.52 -0.35 -15.74
N TYR A 219 8.21 -1.63 -15.47
CA TYR A 219 6.87 -2.19 -15.70
C TYR A 219 5.82 -1.53 -14.81
N MET A 220 6.10 -1.35 -13.51
CA MET A 220 5.20 -0.68 -12.58
C MET A 220 4.97 0.79 -12.96
N ASP A 221 6.01 1.50 -13.37
CA ASP A 221 5.91 2.87 -13.85
C ASP A 221 4.99 2.98 -15.08
N PHE A 222 5.07 2.04 -16.01
CA PHE A 222 4.15 1.96 -17.14
C PHE A 222 2.70 1.76 -16.68
N LEU A 223 2.46 0.77 -15.80
CA LEU A 223 1.12 0.50 -15.27
C LEU A 223 0.54 1.72 -14.54
N ILE A 224 1.33 2.35 -13.66
CA ILE A 224 0.88 3.47 -12.83
C ILE A 224 0.68 4.73 -13.68
N ASN A 225 1.61 5.07 -14.57
CA ASN A 225 1.57 6.33 -15.30
C ASN A 225 0.67 6.32 -16.54
N LYS A 226 0.48 5.15 -17.18
CA LYS A 226 -0.25 5.01 -18.44
C LYS A 226 -1.58 4.29 -18.29
N VAL A 227 -1.61 3.17 -17.56
CA VAL A 227 -2.77 2.29 -17.48
C VAL A 227 -3.70 2.71 -16.34
N SER A 228 -3.15 3.09 -15.16
CA SER A 228 -3.97 3.34 -13.97
C SER A 228 -5.05 4.42 -14.16
N PRO A 229 -4.83 5.55 -14.85
CA PRO A 229 -5.92 6.53 -15.01
C PRO A 229 -7.13 5.94 -15.74
N ILE A 230 -6.90 5.15 -16.77
CA ILE A 230 -7.98 4.50 -17.54
C ILE A 230 -8.65 3.42 -16.68
N ALA A 231 -7.87 2.61 -16.01
CA ALA A 231 -8.39 1.57 -15.14
C ALA A 231 -9.22 2.15 -13.98
N ILE A 232 -8.74 3.20 -13.31
CA ILE A 232 -9.43 3.89 -12.22
C ILE A 232 -10.78 4.46 -12.70
N PHE A 233 -10.79 5.11 -13.87
CA PHE A 233 -12.04 5.57 -14.48
C PHE A 233 -13.03 4.43 -14.67
N CYS A 234 -12.60 3.32 -15.29
CA CYS A 234 -13.46 2.15 -15.54
C CYS A 234 -13.92 1.49 -14.23
N MET A 235 -13.04 1.37 -13.24
CA MET A 235 -13.33 0.79 -11.93
C MET A 235 -14.43 1.57 -11.21
N LEU A 236 -14.27 2.88 -11.11
CA LEU A 236 -15.24 3.74 -10.42
C LEU A 236 -16.56 3.81 -11.17
N ALA A 237 -16.52 4.01 -12.49
CA ALA A 237 -17.73 4.03 -13.31
C ALA A 237 -18.53 2.72 -13.17
N ARG A 238 -17.85 1.56 -13.23
CA ARG A 238 -18.47 0.25 -13.04
C ARG A 238 -19.02 0.08 -11.63
N THR A 239 -18.25 0.42 -10.60
CA THR A 239 -18.66 0.26 -9.21
C THR A 239 -19.93 1.04 -8.91
N PHE A 240 -20.00 2.31 -9.27
CA PHE A 240 -21.18 3.12 -9.00
C PHE A 240 -22.38 2.75 -9.89
N ALA A 241 -22.17 2.38 -11.16
CA ALA A 241 -23.23 1.90 -12.02
C ALA A 241 -23.84 0.57 -11.52
N THR A 242 -23.02 -0.32 -10.98
CA THR A 242 -23.44 -1.67 -10.58
C THR A 242 -23.94 -1.73 -9.14
N TYR A 243 -23.19 -1.15 -8.20
CA TYR A 243 -23.44 -1.27 -6.76
C TYR A 243 -24.09 -0.01 -6.14
N GLY A 244 -24.27 1.06 -6.92
CA GLY A 244 -24.86 2.30 -6.46
C GLY A 244 -23.92 3.18 -5.65
N THR A 245 -24.53 4.16 -4.95
CA THR A 245 -23.79 5.19 -4.18
C THR A 245 -23.42 4.76 -2.78
N GLU A 246 -23.81 3.56 -2.35
CA GLU A 246 -23.59 3.02 -1.00
C GLU A 246 -22.10 2.95 -0.61
N TYR A 247 -21.23 2.77 -1.60
CA TYR A 247 -19.78 2.74 -1.39
C TYR A 247 -19.13 4.13 -1.22
N ILE A 248 -19.83 5.24 -1.51
CA ILE A 248 -19.24 6.60 -1.43
C ILE A 248 -18.82 6.92 -0.01
N ARG A 249 -19.75 6.80 0.94
CA ARG A 249 -19.50 7.11 2.36
C ARG A 249 -18.36 6.28 2.96
N PRO A 250 -18.37 4.94 2.87
CA PRO A 250 -17.27 4.11 3.40
C PRO A 250 -15.92 4.40 2.73
N THR A 251 -15.92 4.66 1.43
CA THR A 251 -14.69 5.00 0.68
C THR A 251 -14.11 6.36 1.13
N LEU A 252 -14.95 7.38 1.31
CA LEU A 252 -14.52 8.67 1.86
C LEU A 252 -14.05 8.52 3.31
N THR A 253 -14.72 7.69 4.10
CA THR A 253 -14.28 7.37 5.47
C THR A 253 -12.89 6.73 5.47
N PHE A 254 -12.63 5.77 4.60
CA PHE A 254 -11.29 5.18 4.43
C PHE A 254 -10.23 6.25 4.13
N MET A 255 -10.53 7.14 3.17
CA MET A 255 -9.60 8.21 2.77
C MET A 255 -9.29 9.15 3.94
N ILE A 256 -10.32 9.66 4.60
CA ILE A 256 -10.18 10.58 5.74
C ILE A 256 -9.49 9.90 6.92
N ALA A 257 -9.86 8.66 7.23
CA ALA A 257 -9.26 7.88 8.30
C ALA A 257 -7.76 7.65 8.07
N THR A 258 -7.37 7.31 6.84
CA THR A 258 -5.96 7.10 6.50
C THR A 258 -5.15 8.40 6.61
N ILE A 259 -5.68 9.52 6.13
CA ILE A 259 -5.04 10.84 6.28
C ILE A 259 -4.90 11.18 7.75
N PHE A 260 -6.00 11.08 8.51
CA PHE A 260 -6.03 11.43 9.93
C PHE A 260 -5.03 10.61 10.74
N ILE A 261 -5.07 9.28 10.64
CA ILE A 261 -4.17 8.43 11.43
C ILE A 261 -2.70 8.66 11.03
N SER A 262 -2.40 8.81 9.74
CA SER A 262 -1.04 9.07 9.29
C SER A 262 -0.49 10.38 9.87
N LEU A 263 -1.26 11.48 9.82
CA LEU A 263 -0.86 12.76 10.39
C LEU A 263 -0.80 12.71 11.92
N ALA A 264 -1.74 12.03 12.56
CA ALA A 264 -1.73 11.83 14.01
C ALA A 264 -0.46 11.09 14.46
N LEU A 265 -0.05 10.05 13.75
CA LEU A 265 1.18 9.32 14.05
C LEU A 265 2.43 10.18 13.82
N VAL A 266 2.47 11.04 12.80
CA VAL A 266 3.58 12.00 12.59
C VAL A 266 3.79 12.89 13.80
N VAL A 267 2.71 13.41 14.38
CA VAL A 267 2.78 14.38 15.49
C VAL A 267 2.83 13.71 16.87
N THR A 268 2.65 12.41 16.96
CA THR A 268 2.64 11.67 18.22
C THR A 268 3.82 10.73 18.35
N ILE A 269 3.89 9.64 17.55
CA ILE A 269 4.86 8.56 17.81
C ILE A 269 6.31 9.01 17.62
N TYR A 270 6.60 9.83 16.64
CA TYR A 270 7.98 10.28 16.41
C TYR A 270 8.46 11.31 17.43
N PRO A 271 7.71 12.38 17.74
CA PRO A 271 8.07 13.30 18.80
C PRO A 271 8.17 12.62 20.19
N ILE A 272 7.22 11.74 20.52
CA ILE A 272 7.25 10.97 21.77
C ILE A 272 8.46 10.03 21.79
N GLY A 273 8.71 9.29 20.70
CA GLY A 273 9.85 8.38 20.59
C GLY A 273 11.20 9.11 20.76
N ILE A 274 11.35 10.28 20.12
CA ILE A 274 12.54 11.13 20.30
C ILE A 274 12.66 11.55 21.75
N PHE A 275 11.61 12.06 22.36
CA PHE A 275 11.65 12.49 23.77
C PHE A 275 12.02 11.35 24.71
N LEU A 276 11.38 10.19 24.58
CA LEU A 276 11.61 9.03 25.45
C LEU A 276 13.01 8.43 25.28
N LEU A 277 13.53 8.38 24.05
CA LEU A 277 14.79 7.70 23.76
C LEU A 277 16.02 8.63 23.84
N THR A 278 15.80 9.95 23.72
CA THR A 278 16.91 10.91 23.67
C THR A 278 16.80 12.04 24.69
N GLY A 279 15.61 12.31 25.23
CA GLY A 279 15.34 13.49 26.07
C GLY A 279 15.31 14.82 25.31
N LEU A 280 15.44 14.80 23.98
CA LEU A 280 15.41 16.01 23.15
C LEU A 280 13.99 16.58 23.06
N ASN A 281 13.91 17.90 22.88
CA ASN A 281 12.62 18.60 22.79
C ASN A 281 11.89 18.22 21.49
N PRO A 282 10.73 17.55 21.59
CA PRO A 282 9.98 17.07 20.44
C PRO A 282 9.42 18.19 19.54
N PHE A 283 9.08 19.35 20.12
CA PHE A 283 8.57 20.49 19.35
C PHE A 283 9.65 21.12 18.45
N LYS A 284 10.91 21.12 18.92
CA LYS A 284 12.04 21.59 18.09
C LYS A 284 12.25 20.68 16.88
N PHE A 285 12.13 19.36 17.08
CA PHE A 285 12.19 18.39 15.99
C PHE A 285 11.03 18.63 15.00
N ALA A 286 9.79 18.66 15.50
CA ALA A 286 8.60 18.83 14.64
C ALA A 286 8.68 20.10 13.78
N LYS A 287 9.11 21.24 14.38
CA LYS A 287 9.26 22.51 13.66
C LYS A 287 10.28 22.43 12.53
N LYS A 288 11.42 21.75 12.75
CA LYS A 288 12.49 21.65 11.75
C LYS A 288 12.16 20.67 10.63
N ILE A 289 11.51 19.55 10.96
CA ILE A 289 11.19 18.51 10.00
C ILE A 289 9.94 18.83 9.16
N PHE A 290 9.12 19.79 9.56
CA PHE A 290 7.86 20.15 8.91
C PHE A 290 8.02 20.38 7.40
N LYS A 291 9.05 21.16 6.99
CA LYS A 291 9.31 21.41 5.56
C LYS A 291 9.64 20.15 4.77
N VAL A 292 10.32 19.19 5.40
CA VAL A 292 10.64 17.89 4.77
C VAL A 292 9.36 17.08 4.57
N GLY A 293 8.48 17.05 5.59
CA GLY A 293 7.17 16.40 5.49
C GLY A 293 6.31 17.01 4.39
N MET A 294 6.24 18.33 4.30
CA MET A 294 5.51 19.04 3.24
C MET A 294 6.06 18.74 1.84
N PHE A 295 7.37 18.68 1.69
CA PHE A 295 8.02 18.33 0.43
C PHE A 295 7.75 16.86 0.06
N ALA A 296 7.80 15.96 1.03
CA ALA A 296 7.45 14.54 0.86
C ALA A 296 5.98 14.39 0.39
N ALA A 297 5.05 15.08 1.04
CA ALA A 297 3.64 15.10 0.64
C ALA A 297 3.45 15.57 -0.81
N ALA A 298 4.13 16.65 -1.19
CA ALA A 298 4.01 17.22 -2.53
C ALA A 298 4.61 16.35 -3.63
N THR A 299 5.75 15.71 -3.36
CA THR A 299 6.47 14.86 -4.33
C THR A 299 5.98 13.42 -4.36
N GLN A 300 5.38 12.95 -3.28
CA GLN A 300 5.03 11.54 -3.04
C GLN A 300 6.18 10.57 -3.30
N SER A 301 7.41 11.00 -3.03
CA SER A 301 8.62 10.22 -3.26
C SER A 301 9.63 10.41 -2.13
N SER A 302 9.90 9.33 -1.39
CA SER A 302 10.98 9.32 -0.39
C SER A 302 12.33 9.58 -1.04
N ALA A 303 12.56 9.05 -2.24
CA ALA A 303 13.80 9.25 -2.98
C ALA A 303 14.02 10.72 -3.38
N ALA A 304 13.00 11.39 -3.89
CA ALA A 304 13.06 12.82 -4.22
C ALA A 304 13.27 13.69 -2.97
N THR A 305 12.78 13.24 -1.81
CA THR A 305 12.87 13.97 -0.54
C THR A 305 14.20 13.75 0.18
N LEU A 306 14.92 12.68 -0.13
CA LEU A 306 16.15 12.28 0.55
C LEU A 306 17.22 13.39 0.67
N PRO A 307 17.53 14.19 -0.39
CA PRO A 307 18.51 15.26 -0.28
C PRO A 307 18.12 16.33 0.75
N LEU A 308 16.84 16.73 0.75
CA LEU A 308 16.31 17.72 1.71
C LEU A 308 16.30 17.16 3.12
N ASN A 309 15.87 15.90 3.30
CA ASN A 309 15.83 15.22 4.58
C ASN A 309 17.25 15.12 5.18
N ARG A 310 18.23 14.70 4.36
CA ARG A 310 19.64 14.61 4.77
C ARG A 310 20.19 15.97 5.19
N LYS A 311 19.97 17.02 4.38
CA LYS A 311 20.39 18.37 4.71
C LYS A 311 19.80 18.83 6.05
N THR A 312 18.50 18.64 6.26
CA THR A 312 17.82 19.03 7.50
C THR A 312 18.35 18.25 8.71
N CYS A 313 18.57 16.93 8.57
CA CYS A 313 19.14 16.11 9.65
C CYS A 313 20.56 16.59 10.05
N MET A 314 21.41 16.87 9.07
CA MET A 314 22.81 17.27 9.34
C MET A 314 22.92 18.72 9.84
N GLU A 315 22.30 19.68 9.13
CA GLU A 315 22.52 21.11 9.39
C GLU A 315 21.61 21.66 10.49
N GLU A 316 20.41 21.12 10.66
CA GLU A 316 19.43 21.68 11.60
C GLU A 316 19.18 20.79 12.81
N LEU A 317 19.18 19.45 12.63
CA LEU A 317 18.96 18.51 13.73
C LEU A 317 20.25 18.06 14.40
N GLY A 318 21.42 18.38 13.82
CA GLY A 318 22.74 18.10 14.40
C GLY A 318 23.18 16.65 14.31
N CYS A 319 22.58 15.86 13.40
CA CYS A 319 22.98 14.47 13.18
C CYS A 319 24.33 14.38 12.46
N SER A 320 25.15 13.38 12.80
CA SER A 320 26.42 13.16 12.12
C SER A 320 26.22 12.83 10.63
N LYS A 321 27.20 13.23 9.80
CA LYS A 321 27.20 12.93 8.37
C LYS A 321 27.20 11.43 8.10
N GLU A 322 27.95 10.67 8.89
CA GLU A 322 28.08 9.21 8.78
C GLU A 322 26.73 8.52 9.01
N ILE A 323 26.07 8.81 10.14
CA ILE A 323 24.79 8.22 10.50
C ILE A 323 23.69 8.65 9.53
N SER A 324 23.63 9.94 9.17
CA SER A 324 22.63 10.44 8.21
C SER A 324 22.79 9.79 6.83
N SER A 325 24.04 9.52 6.39
CA SER A 325 24.32 8.86 5.11
C SER A 325 24.00 7.37 5.11
N PHE A 326 23.86 6.75 6.28
CA PHE A 326 23.50 5.35 6.45
C PHE A 326 21.99 5.19 6.70
N VAL A 327 21.45 5.88 7.72
CA VAL A 327 20.07 5.67 8.18
C VAL A 327 19.04 6.15 7.17
N LEU A 328 19.24 7.32 6.55
CA LEU A 328 18.22 7.89 5.65
C LEU A 328 18.03 7.08 4.36
N PRO A 329 19.08 6.63 3.63
CA PRO A 329 18.89 5.77 2.48
C PRO A 329 18.30 4.39 2.85
N MET A 330 18.67 3.84 4.02
CA MET A 330 18.09 2.61 4.54
C MET A 330 16.59 2.81 4.85
N GLY A 331 16.24 3.90 5.54
CA GLY A 331 14.87 4.24 5.88
C GLY A 331 13.99 4.41 4.65
N MET A 332 14.50 5.07 3.61
CA MET A 332 13.79 5.23 2.34
C MET A 332 13.26 3.91 1.75
N THR A 333 13.92 2.78 2.04
CA THR A 333 13.55 1.46 1.52
C THR A 333 12.89 0.55 2.55
N ILE A 334 13.26 0.67 3.82
CA ILE A 334 12.81 -0.25 4.88
C ILE A 334 11.76 0.40 5.79
N ASN A 335 11.81 1.73 6.03
CA ASN A 335 10.90 2.39 6.95
C ASN A 335 9.64 2.92 6.24
N MET A 336 8.69 2.03 5.98
CA MET A 336 7.40 2.31 5.35
C MET A 336 6.24 2.29 6.37
N ASN A 337 6.42 2.96 7.51
CA ASN A 337 5.47 2.96 8.63
C ASN A 337 4.09 3.53 8.25
N GLY A 338 4.05 4.58 7.43
CA GLY A 338 2.80 5.12 6.91
C GLY A 338 2.08 4.14 5.98
N THR A 339 2.83 3.39 5.18
CA THR A 339 2.28 2.32 4.35
C THR A 339 1.61 1.25 5.22
N THR A 340 2.27 0.83 6.31
CA THR A 340 1.69 -0.12 7.27
C THR A 340 0.41 0.43 7.91
N ALA A 341 0.41 1.70 8.33
CA ALA A 341 -0.79 2.32 8.89
C ALA A 341 -1.95 2.35 7.88
N MET A 342 -1.69 2.69 6.61
CA MET A 342 -2.67 2.63 5.54
C MET A 342 -3.17 1.21 5.30
N HIS A 343 -2.31 0.20 5.34
CA HIS A 343 -2.68 -1.21 5.19
C HIS A 343 -3.69 -1.63 6.27
N MET A 344 -3.47 -1.24 7.53
CA MET A 344 -4.39 -1.58 8.63
C MET A 344 -5.78 -0.99 8.43
N VAL A 345 -5.85 0.27 7.99
CA VAL A 345 -7.13 0.93 7.69
C VAL A 345 -7.80 0.29 6.46
N ALA A 346 -7.02 0.02 5.40
CA ALA A 346 -7.53 -0.56 4.17
C ALA A 346 -8.09 -1.98 4.36
N ILE A 347 -7.37 -2.84 5.05
CA ILE A 347 -7.82 -4.23 5.31
C ILE A 347 -9.10 -4.23 6.14
N THR A 348 -9.18 -3.38 7.16
CA THR A 348 -10.39 -3.25 7.97
C THR A 348 -11.58 -2.73 7.14
N PHE A 349 -11.33 -1.73 6.29
CA PHE A 349 -12.34 -1.21 5.35
C PHE A 349 -12.78 -2.29 4.36
N ILE A 350 -11.87 -2.96 3.67
CA ILE A 350 -12.17 -3.96 2.64
C ILE A 350 -13.01 -5.10 3.22
N ALA A 351 -12.59 -5.66 4.36
CA ALA A 351 -13.33 -6.72 5.02
C ALA A 351 -14.74 -6.26 5.40
N THR A 352 -14.86 -5.09 6.05
CA THR A 352 -16.14 -4.57 6.53
C THR A 352 -17.08 -4.22 5.37
N ALA A 353 -16.56 -3.56 4.32
CA ALA A 353 -17.33 -3.21 3.13
C ALA A 353 -17.81 -4.44 2.34
N ALA A 354 -17.08 -5.55 2.43
CA ALA A 354 -17.46 -6.84 1.87
C ALA A 354 -18.40 -7.65 2.78
N GLY A 355 -18.83 -7.11 3.93
CA GLY A 355 -19.69 -7.80 4.89
C GLY A 355 -18.95 -8.82 5.78
N ILE A 356 -17.61 -8.87 5.70
CA ILE A 356 -16.79 -9.82 6.47
C ILE A 356 -16.44 -9.22 7.83
N ASN A 357 -16.74 -9.94 8.91
CA ASN A 357 -16.41 -9.51 10.26
C ASN A 357 -14.96 -9.86 10.60
N ILE A 358 -14.04 -8.92 10.39
CA ILE A 358 -12.64 -9.10 10.77
C ILE A 358 -12.49 -9.08 12.30
N THR A 359 -11.83 -10.10 12.84
CA THR A 359 -11.59 -10.29 14.27
C THR A 359 -10.29 -9.60 14.72
N PRO A 360 -10.11 -9.32 16.04
CA PRO A 360 -8.85 -8.80 16.56
C PRO A 360 -7.64 -9.68 16.23
N THR A 361 -7.80 -11.01 16.24
CA THR A 361 -6.72 -11.96 15.88
C THR A 361 -6.30 -11.79 14.42
N GLN A 362 -7.26 -11.63 13.51
CA GLN A 362 -6.97 -11.38 12.09
C GLN A 362 -6.32 -10.01 11.88
N LEU A 363 -6.64 -9.01 12.70
CA LEU A 363 -5.95 -7.72 12.68
C LEU A 363 -4.49 -7.83 13.14
N ILE A 364 -4.19 -8.69 14.11
CA ILE A 364 -2.80 -8.97 14.51
C ILE A 364 -2.05 -9.63 13.35
N THR A 365 -2.67 -10.61 12.69
CA THR A 365 -2.09 -11.24 11.47
C THR A 365 -1.90 -10.20 10.36
N ALA A 366 -2.89 -9.33 10.14
CA ALA A 366 -2.78 -8.23 9.17
C ALA A 366 -1.62 -7.29 9.50
N ALA A 367 -1.43 -6.94 10.79
CA ALA A 367 -0.33 -6.09 11.22
C ALA A 367 1.03 -6.73 10.93
N PHE A 368 1.18 -8.01 11.26
CA PHE A 368 2.41 -8.76 10.96
C PHE A 368 2.69 -8.81 9.46
N LEU A 369 1.70 -9.19 8.64
CA LEU A 369 1.83 -9.20 7.18
C LEU A 369 2.14 -7.81 6.63
N SER A 370 1.46 -6.78 7.15
CA SER A 370 1.68 -5.38 6.73
C SER A 370 3.11 -4.93 6.98
N ILE A 371 3.69 -5.26 8.13
CA ILE A 371 5.08 -4.91 8.46
C ILE A 371 6.04 -5.63 7.49
N CYS A 372 5.86 -6.94 7.31
CA CYS A 372 6.71 -7.73 6.40
C CYS A 372 6.66 -7.21 4.96
N VAL A 373 5.46 -6.91 4.46
CA VAL A 373 5.24 -6.42 3.10
C VAL A 373 5.74 -4.98 2.95
N ALA A 374 5.51 -4.13 3.94
CA ALA A 374 5.94 -2.73 3.90
C ALA A 374 7.47 -2.58 3.83
N MET A 375 8.22 -3.44 4.54
CA MET A 375 9.70 -3.46 4.47
C MET A 375 10.25 -3.79 3.07
N GLY A 376 9.46 -4.41 2.21
CA GLY A 376 9.81 -4.70 0.81
C GLY A 376 9.17 -3.75 -0.21
N THR A 377 8.46 -2.70 0.24
CA THR A 377 7.78 -1.77 -0.67
C THR A 377 8.78 -0.84 -1.34
N PRO A 378 8.82 -0.75 -2.67
CA PRO A 378 9.67 0.22 -3.34
C PRO A 378 9.20 1.65 -3.10
N ALA A 379 10.15 2.61 -3.10
CA ALA A 379 9.90 4.02 -2.80
C ALA A 379 9.27 4.79 -3.99
N ILE A 380 8.30 4.18 -4.66
CA ILE A 380 7.54 4.77 -5.79
C ILE A 380 6.08 5.03 -5.40
N PRO A 381 5.43 6.02 -6.01
CA PRO A 381 4.02 6.32 -5.71
C PRO A 381 3.10 5.11 -5.89
N VAL A 382 2.12 4.96 -5.00
CA VAL A 382 1.06 3.92 -5.05
C VAL A 382 1.55 2.47 -4.83
N ALA A 383 2.87 2.19 -4.83
CA ALA A 383 3.39 0.83 -4.65
C ALA A 383 2.87 0.15 -3.35
N GLY A 384 2.83 0.88 -2.24
CA GLY A 384 2.29 0.35 -0.99
C GLY A 384 0.82 -0.08 -1.10
N THR A 385 0.00 0.66 -1.84
CA THR A 385 -1.41 0.32 -2.02
C THR A 385 -1.61 -0.96 -2.82
N THR A 386 -0.75 -1.22 -3.80
CA THR A 386 -0.85 -2.46 -4.60
C THR A 386 -0.55 -3.70 -3.77
N LEU A 387 0.30 -3.56 -2.76
CA LEU A 387 0.68 -4.64 -1.86
C LEU A 387 -0.39 -4.98 -0.80
N ILE A 388 -1.48 -4.20 -0.68
CA ILE A 388 -2.66 -4.57 0.12
C ILE A 388 -3.22 -5.92 -0.34
N PHE A 389 -3.17 -6.20 -1.64
CA PHE A 389 -3.60 -7.50 -2.18
C PHE A 389 -2.87 -8.70 -1.55
N VAL A 390 -1.60 -8.52 -1.24
CA VAL A 390 -0.79 -9.54 -0.54
C VAL A 390 -1.38 -9.86 0.83
N ILE A 391 -1.73 -8.82 1.58
CA ILE A 391 -2.31 -8.96 2.93
C ILE A 391 -3.70 -9.58 2.83
N MET A 392 -4.50 -9.14 1.83
CA MET A 392 -5.81 -9.73 1.54
C MET A 392 -5.70 -11.23 1.28
N SER A 393 -4.78 -11.64 0.41
CA SER A 393 -4.52 -13.06 0.09
C SER A 393 -4.10 -13.85 1.33
N GLY A 394 -3.21 -13.28 2.15
CA GLY A 394 -2.76 -13.90 3.40
C GLY A 394 -3.86 -14.05 4.46
N LEU A 395 -4.94 -13.26 4.37
CA LEU A 395 -6.11 -13.33 5.25
C LEU A 395 -7.31 -14.08 4.62
N GLY A 396 -7.18 -14.57 3.39
CA GLY A 396 -8.27 -15.22 2.67
C GLY A 396 -9.37 -14.27 2.17
N LEU A 397 -9.08 -12.96 2.07
CA LEU A 397 -10.01 -11.94 1.57
C LEU A 397 -10.04 -11.92 0.04
N SER A 398 -10.69 -12.90 -0.59
CA SER A 398 -10.67 -13.13 -2.05
C SER A 398 -12.05 -13.00 -2.73
N SER A 399 -13.13 -12.67 -1.99
CA SER A 399 -14.46 -12.52 -2.57
C SER A 399 -14.53 -11.34 -3.56
N ASP A 400 -15.48 -11.39 -4.50
CA ASP A 400 -15.71 -10.32 -5.47
C ASP A 400 -15.94 -8.96 -4.80
N LEU A 401 -16.65 -8.94 -3.67
CA LEU A 401 -16.89 -7.72 -2.90
C LEU A 401 -15.60 -7.17 -2.28
N CYS A 402 -14.69 -8.03 -1.81
CA CYS A 402 -13.36 -7.61 -1.38
C CYS A 402 -12.57 -6.97 -2.52
N MET A 403 -12.65 -7.55 -3.73
CA MET A 403 -11.97 -7.01 -4.91
C MET A 403 -12.56 -5.67 -5.35
N VAL A 404 -13.88 -5.47 -5.22
CA VAL A 404 -14.54 -4.18 -5.46
C VAL A 404 -14.04 -3.13 -4.45
N ALA A 405 -14.05 -3.45 -3.15
CA ALA A 405 -13.57 -2.54 -2.12
C ALA A 405 -12.06 -2.22 -2.30
N TYR A 406 -11.24 -3.21 -2.65
CA TYR A 406 -9.83 -3.00 -2.97
C TYR A 406 -9.64 -2.10 -4.20
N ALA A 407 -10.44 -2.27 -5.24
CA ALA A 407 -10.41 -1.39 -6.41
C ALA A 407 -10.70 0.07 -6.04
N LEU A 408 -11.65 0.31 -5.12
CA LEU A 408 -11.92 1.65 -4.59
C LEU A 408 -10.72 2.20 -3.80
N VAL A 409 -10.10 1.40 -2.96
CA VAL A 409 -8.87 1.79 -2.24
C VAL A 409 -7.79 2.22 -3.22
N LEU A 410 -7.52 1.42 -4.26
CA LEU A 410 -6.54 1.75 -5.31
C LEU A 410 -6.87 3.08 -5.99
N ALA A 411 -8.16 3.26 -6.36
CA ALA A 411 -8.60 4.44 -7.09
C ALA A 411 -8.37 5.75 -6.32
N ILE A 412 -8.61 5.75 -4.99
CA ILE A 412 -8.53 6.97 -4.18
C ILE A 412 -7.23 7.14 -3.40
N SER A 413 -6.37 6.12 -3.37
CA SER A 413 -5.16 6.06 -2.51
C SER A 413 -4.14 7.17 -2.78
N TYR A 414 -4.23 7.85 -3.92
CA TYR A 414 -3.29 8.93 -4.24
C TYR A 414 -3.35 10.09 -3.22
N LEU A 415 -4.55 10.48 -2.77
CA LEU A 415 -4.71 11.57 -1.80
C LEU A 415 -4.19 11.17 -0.40
N PRO A 416 -4.64 10.06 0.21
CA PRO A 416 -4.06 9.61 1.47
C PRO A 416 -2.57 9.26 1.37
N GLY A 417 -2.07 8.88 0.20
CA GLY A 417 -0.66 8.66 -0.09
C GLY A 417 0.24 9.84 0.27
N MET A 418 -0.25 11.08 0.18
CA MET A 418 0.49 12.28 0.62
C MET A 418 0.78 12.27 2.12
N ALA A 419 -0.17 11.87 2.94
CA ALA A 419 0.01 11.76 4.40
C ALA A 419 0.86 10.51 4.76
N VAL A 420 0.66 9.43 4.04
CA VAL A 420 1.41 8.17 4.19
C VAL A 420 2.90 8.39 3.96
N ILE A 421 3.28 9.02 2.84
CA ILE A 421 4.69 9.29 2.54
C ILE A 421 5.33 10.27 3.53
N THR A 422 4.54 11.23 4.03
CA THR A 422 5.00 12.15 5.08
C THR A 422 5.39 11.37 6.33
N LEU A 423 4.57 10.41 6.74
CA LEU A 423 4.84 9.56 7.90
C LEU A 423 6.12 8.72 7.68
N ASN A 424 6.33 8.14 6.50
CA ASN A 424 7.55 7.41 6.18
C ASN A 424 8.80 8.30 6.33
N VAL A 425 8.82 9.43 5.63
CA VAL A 425 10.00 10.30 5.53
C VAL A 425 10.33 11.00 6.86
N VAL A 426 9.33 11.40 7.63
CA VAL A 426 9.55 11.97 8.97
C VAL A 426 10.08 10.90 9.93
N GLY A 427 9.65 9.65 9.77
CA GLY A 427 10.18 8.51 10.53
C GLY A 427 11.65 8.22 10.27
N ASP A 428 12.11 8.40 9.02
CA ASP A 428 13.53 8.29 8.68
C ASP A 428 14.36 9.31 9.45
N ALA A 429 13.92 10.57 9.49
CA ALA A 429 14.57 11.63 10.24
C ALA A 429 14.53 11.38 11.75
N ALA A 430 13.38 10.95 12.29
CA ALA A 430 13.24 10.63 13.71
C ALA A 430 14.22 9.53 14.13
N THR A 431 14.30 8.46 13.34
CA THR A 431 15.25 7.38 13.56
C THR A 431 16.69 7.87 13.46
N THR A 432 17.01 8.72 12.47
CA THR A 432 18.35 9.31 12.33
C THR A 432 18.74 10.09 13.57
N VAL A 433 17.84 10.89 14.13
CA VAL A 433 18.08 11.65 15.38
C VAL A 433 18.31 10.70 16.56
N ILE A 434 17.47 9.66 16.72
CA ILE A 434 17.58 8.68 17.80
C ILE A 434 18.90 7.91 17.73
N VAL A 435 19.29 7.50 16.52
CA VAL A 435 20.54 6.75 16.31
C VAL A 435 21.76 7.63 16.53
N SER A 436 21.71 8.90 16.09
CA SER A 436 22.81 9.86 16.28
C SER A 436 23.00 10.32 17.74
N TYR A 437 22.00 10.10 18.59
CA TYR A 437 22.08 10.54 19.97
C TYR A 437 23.03 9.64 20.79
N LYS A 438 24.05 10.26 21.39
CA LYS A 438 25.13 9.59 22.16
C LYS A 438 26.06 8.68 21.34
N GLU A 439 26.12 8.84 20.01
CA GLU A 439 27.17 8.31 19.15
C GLU A 439 28.14 9.45 18.74
#